data_1fff963f8482cfc93ea40084feda7880
#
_entry.id   1fff963f8482cfc93ea40084feda7880
#
_cell.length_a   1.000
_cell.length_b   1.000
_cell.length_c   1.000
_cell.angle_alpha   90.00
_cell.angle_beta   90.00
_cell.angle_gamma   90.00
#
_symmetry.space_group_name_H-M   'P 1'
#
loop_
_entity.id
_entity.type
_entity.pdbx_description
1 polymer ?
#
loop_
_entity_poly.entity_id
_entity_poly.type
_entity_poly.pdbx_seq_one_letter_code
_entity_poly.pdbx_strand_id
1 'polypeptide(L)'
;MNKITKEFLESEIQEVKYTQMSDRLTHCLIITKSGFLFSGESVEVDAANFNKELGEKYAYEQAFNSMWQPYGFWLHQKLNKEKLGIERTKEWFEKIRPEPTLDNFIAQYSVLLEEVSESLEALGLPYMELLETTKDLREGNYTQFLQDTFYNVESKHKRIEFLDAMCDVVVTAVGSAHMLNQDIVKALDEVNESNWSKFDENGDPIFNDFGKILKGPNYREPNLESFV
;
A
#
# COMPACT_ATOMS: atom_id res chain seq x y z
N MET A 1 8.50 -1.71 9.60
CA MET A 1 9.80 -1.23 10.18
C MET A 1 9.62 0.22 10.56
N ASN A 2 9.94 0.60 11.81
CA ASN A 2 9.82 1.96 12.33
C ASN A 2 11.16 2.56 12.80
N LYS A 3 12.25 1.85 12.61
CA LYS A 3 13.64 2.29 12.92
C LYS A 3 14.62 1.59 11.97
N ILE A 4 15.73 2.26 11.67
CA ILE A 4 16.88 1.66 11.01
C ILE A 4 17.77 1.01 12.09
N THR A 5 18.19 -0.23 11.85
CA THR A 5 19.14 -0.95 12.72
C THR A 5 20.41 -1.29 11.95
N LYS A 6 21.46 -1.65 12.67
CA LYS A 6 22.73 -2.07 12.08
C LYS A 6 22.54 -3.33 11.21
N GLU A 7 21.82 -4.30 11.75
CA GLU A 7 21.50 -5.57 11.06
C GLU A 7 20.73 -5.34 9.77
N PHE A 8 19.82 -4.35 9.78
CA PHE A 8 19.11 -3.96 8.57
C PHE A 8 20.08 -3.39 7.53
N LEU A 9 20.95 -2.45 7.89
CA LEU A 9 21.91 -1.89 6.96
C LEU A 9 22.89 -2.95 6.43
N GLU A 10 23.36 -3.86 7.29
CA GLU A 10 24.19 -4.99 6.88
C GLU A 10 23.44 -5.91 5.89
N SER A 11 22.13 -6.12 6.11
CA SER A 11 21.31 -6.93 5.20
C SER A 11 21.10 -6.29 3.82
N GLU A 12 21.27 -4.98 3.69
CA GLU A 12 21.16 -4.26 2.42
C GLU A 12 22.43 -4.32 1.57
N ILE A 13 23.54 -4.75 2.15
CA ILE A 13 24.81 -4.86 1.44
C ILE A 13 24.78 -6.08 0.50
N GLN A 14 25.08 -5.85 -0.76
CA GLN A 14 25.25 -6.89 -1.77
C GLN A 14 26.72 -7.28 -1.91
N GLU A 15 27.63 -6.30 -1.94
CA GLU A 15 29.04 -6.50 -2.19
C GLU A 15 29.88 -5.42 -1.49
N VAL A 16 31.08 -5.78 -1.05
CA VAL A 16 32.07 -4.84 -0.53
C VAL A 16 33.39 -5.00 -1.32
N LYS A 17 33.90 -3.89 -1.83
CA LYS A 17 35.17 -3.85 -2.57
C LYS A 17 36.18 -2.95 -1.88
N TYR A 18 37.43 -3.41 -1.79
CA TYR A 18 38.55 -2.61 -1.30
C TYR A 18 39.54 -2.35 -2.42
N THR A 19 40.06 -1.14 -2.48
CA THR A 19 41.07 -0.73 -3.43
C THR A 19 42.13 0.07 -2.70
N GLN A 20 43.41 -0.37 -2.80
CA GLN A 20 44.52 0.44 -2.33
C GLN A 20 44.84 1.49 -3.39
N MET A 21 44.52 2.76 -3.08
CA MET A 21 44.68 3.88 -4.00
C MET A 21 46.08 4.48 -4.00
N SER A 22 46.82 4.30 -2.90
CA SER A 22 48.24 4.66 -2.76
C SER A 22 48.91 3.82 -1.66
N ASP A 23 50.17 4.12 -1.37
CA ASP A 23 50.93 3.49 -0.27
C ASP A 23 50.37 3.78 1.14
N ARG A 24 49.42 4.71 1.25
CA ARG A 24 48.80 5.13 2.53
C ARG A 24 47.26 5.17 2.51
N LEU A 25 46.63 5.05 1.34
CA LEU A 25 45.19 5.24 1.18
C LEU A 25 44.51 3.94 0.78
N THR A 26 43.58 3.49 1.61
CA THR A 26 42.64 2.42 1.29
C THR A 26 41.26 3.01 1.07
N HIS A 27 40.64 2.65 -0.04
CA HIS A 27 39.24 2.98 -0.37
C HIS A 27 38.36 1.74 -0.23
N CYS A 28 37.20 1.91 0.40
CA CYS A 28 36.14 0.91 0.48
C CYS A 28 34.94 1.37 -0.31
N LEU A 29 34.37 0.47 -1.10
CA LEU A 29 33.11 0.68 -1.81
C LEU A 29 32.09 -0.38 -1.36
N ILE A 30 31.00 0.04 -0.75
CA ILE A 30 29.83 -0.79 -0.43
C ILE A 30 28.81 -0.64 -1.56
N ILE A 31 28.41 -1.75 -2.15
CA ILE A 31 27.35 -1.83 -3.17
C ILE A 31 26.12 -2.44 -2.51
N THR A 32 25.00 -1.73 -2.52
CA THR A 32 23.75 -2.21 -1.94
C THR A 32 22.98 -3.08 -2.95
N LYS A 33 22.00 -3.84 -2.47
CA LYS A 33 21.07 -4.63 -3.30
C LYS A 33 20.31 -3.79 -4.33
N SER A 34 20.09 -2.50 -4.04
CA SER A 34 19.46 -1.55 -4.98
C SER A 34 20.45 -0.99 -6.01
N GLY A 35 21.74 -1.33 -5.92
CA GLY A 35 22.81 -0.78 -6.76
C GLY A 35 23.33 0.58 -6.31
N PHE A 36 22.84 1.14 -5.18
CA PHE A 36 23.37 2.39 -4.64
C PHE A 36 24.76 2.16 -4.01
N LEU A 37 25.63 3.16 -4.11
CA LEU A 37 27.03 3.07 -3.73
C LEU A 37 27.31 3.93 -2.51
N PHE A 38 28.03 3.35 -1.53
CA PHE A 38 28.57 4.07 -0.39
C PHE A 38 30.08 3.88 -0.37
N SER A 39 30.82 4.95 -0.15
CA SER A 39 32.28 4.90 -0.12
C SER A 39 32.83 5.42 1.19
N GLY A 40 34.00 4.90 1.54
CA GLY A 40 34.76 5.36 2.68
C GLY A 40 36.25 5.19 2.42
N GLU A 41 37.06 5.98 3.09
CA GLU A 41 38.50 6.01 2.92
C GLU A 41 39.22 5.94 4.28
N SER A 42 40.36 5.32 4.29
CA SER A 42 41.27 5.34 5.43
C SER A 42 42.67 5.75 4.94
N VAL A 43 43.22 6.77 5.59
CA VAL A 43 44.54 7.30 5.23
C VAL A 43 45.48 7.18 6.41
N GLU A 44 46.64 6.53 6.21
CA GLU A 44 47.70 6.52 7.20
C GLU A 44 48.58 7.75 7.03
N VAL A 45 49.01 8.35 8.15
CA VAL A 45 49.84 9.57 8.14
C VAL A 45 51.24 9.28 7.58
N ASP A 46 51.82 8.14 7.97
CA ASP A 46 53.14 7.69 7.52
C ASP A 46 53.03 6.32 6.83
N ALA A 47 53.49 6.24 5.58
CA ALA A 47 53.50 5.00 4.81
C ALA A 47 54.20 3.84 5.51
N ALA A 48 55.22 4.12 6.34
CA ALA A 48 55.94 3.10 7.11
C ALA A 48 55.02 2.39 8.15
N ASN A 49 53.96 3.01 8.57
CA ASN A 49 52.97 2.47 9.52
C ASN A 49 51.73 1.87 8.82
N PHE A 50 51.72 1.84 7.51
CA PHE A 50 50.57 1.33 6.76
C PHE A 50 50.26 -0.12 7.12
N ASN A 51 49.07 -0.37 7.55
CA ASN A 51 48.51 -1.70 7.80
C ASN A 51 47.25 -1.91 6.97
N LYS A 52 47.33 -2.85 6.02
CA LYS A 52 46.25 -3.12 5.09
C LYS A 52 44.91 -3.49 5.80
N GLU A 53 44.97 -4.36 6.81
CA GLU A 53 43.78 -4.83 7.52
C GLU A 53 43.09 -3.69 8.31
N LEU A 54 43.87 -2.84 8.94
CA LEU A 54 43.36 -1.66 9.62
C LEU A 54 42.83 -0.62 8.62
N GLY A 55 43.50 -0.44 7.50
CA GLY A 55 43.04 0.43 6.41
C GLY A 55 41.70 -0.01 5.86
N GLU A 56 41.52 -1.30 5.55
CA GLU A 56 40.26 -1.87 5.08
C GLU A 56 39.15 -1.74 6.13
N LYS A 57 39.44 -2.02 7.40
CA LYS A 57 38.51 -1.88 8.50
C LYS A 57 37.97 -0.46 8.65
N TYR A 58 38.84 0.53 8.72
CA TYR A 58 38.44 1.93 8.92
C TYR A 58 37.77 2.51 7.67
N ALA A 59 38.21 2.14 6.47
CA ALA A 59 37.54 2.52 5.24
C ALA A 59 36.10 1.92 5.17
N TYR A 60 35.95 0.65 5.59
CA TYR A 60 34.61 0.04 5.71
C TYR A 60 33.73 0.74 6.75
N GLU A 61 34.25 1.00 7.95
CA GLU A 61 33.50 1.70 9.00
C GLU A 61 33.00 3.07 8.52
N GLN A 62 33.83 3.81 7.79
CA GLN A 62 33.46 5.08 7.22
C GLN A 62 32.36 4.93 6.15
N ALA A 63 32.52 4.00 5.21
CA ALA A 63 31.53 3.70 4.18
C ALA A 63 30.20 3.26 4.80
N PHE A 64 30.23 2.36 5.77
CA PHE A 64 29.07 1.86 6.48
C PHE A 64 28.35 2.98 7.26
N ASN A 65 29.09 3.84 7.95
CA ASN A 65 28.53 4.96 8.69
C ASN A 65 27.84 5.96 7.76
N SER A 66 28.27 6.10 6.53
CA SER A 66 27.62 6.97 5.54
C SER A 66 26.23 6.45 5.10
N MET A 67 25.90 5.18 5.35
CA MET A 67 24.60 4.59 5.04
C MET A 67 23.48 5.12 5.96
N TRP A 68 23.77 5.45 7.22
CA TRP A 68 22.76 5.79 8.21
C TRP A 68 21.87 6.95 7.79
N GLN A 69 22.43 8.03 7.29
CA GLN A 69 21.68 9.23 6.96
C GLN A 69 20.74 9.02 5.76
N PRO A 70 21.16 8.45 4.61
CA PRO A 70 20.24 8.20 3.49
C PRO A 70 19.13 7.20 3.84
N TYR A 71 19.45 6.12 4.57
CA TYR A 71 18.43 5.16 5.00
C TYR A 71 17.49 5.74 6.06
N GLY A 72 17.98 6.59 6.95
CA GLY A 72 17.16 7.34 7.89
C GLY A 72 16.19 8.28 7.17
N PHE A 73 16.67 9.02 6.18
CA PHE A 73 15.84 9.88 5.34
C PHE A 73 14.79 9.06 4.58
N TRP A 74 15.19 7.95 3.95
CA TRP A 74 14.26 7.04 3.26
C TRP A 74 13.16 6.54 4.20
N LEU A 75 13.52 6.09 5.42
CA LEU A 75 12.53 5.63 6.39
C LEU A 75 11.60 6.76 6.82
N HIS A 76 12.15 7.96 7.07
CA HIS A 76 11.35 9.15 7.40
C HIS A 76 10.33 9.46 6.29
N GLN A 77 10.75 9.47 5.03
CA GLN A 77 9.86 9.67 3.88
C GLN A 77 8.79 8.57 3.81
N LYS A 78 9.18 7.30 4.00
CA LYS A 78 8.25 6.18 3.98
C LYS A 78 7.19 6.26 5.08
N LEU A 79 7.57 6.67 6.30
CA LEU A 79 6.66 6.78 7.44
C LEU A 79 5.73 8.00 7.38
N ASN A 80 6.14 9.04 6.66
CA ASN A 80 5.39 10.29 6.52
C ASN A 80 4.82 10.49 5.11
N LYS A 81 4.95 9.47 4.23
CA LYS A 81 4.30 9.51 2.93
C LYS A 81 2.80 9.48 3.12
N GLU A 82 2.11 10.45 2.56
CA GLU A 82 0.66 10.42 2.45
C GLU A 82 0.23 9.16 1.70
N LYS A 83 -0.71 8.43 2.27
CA LYS A 83 -1.28 7.27 1.60
C LYS A 83 -2.21 7.76 0.49
N LEU A 84 -2.07 7.19 -0.70
CA LEU A 84 -2.87 7.50 -1.88
C LEU A 84 -3.47 6.21 -2.45
N GLY A 85 -4.43 6.36 -3.34
CA GLY A 85 -5.03 5.25 -4.05
C GLY A 85 -5.59 4.17 -3.12
N ILE A 86 -5.26 2.92 -3.39
CA ILE A 86 -5.76 1.74 -2.65
C ILE A 86 -5.33 1.75 -1.17
N GLU A 87 -4.13 2.24 -0.84
CA GLU A 87 -3.69 2.35 0.56
C GLU A 87 -4.58 3.33 1.34
N ARG A 88 -4.96 4.44 0.72
CA ARG A 88 -5.87 5.44 1.29
C ARG A 88 -7.28 4.89 1.45
N THR A 89 -7.77 4.16 0.44
CA THR A 89 -9.07 3.45 0.51
C THR A 89 -9.07 2.45 1.67
N LYS A 90 -8.01 1.64 1.81
CA LYS A 90 -7.89 0.67 2.92
C LYS A 90 -7.93 1.35 4.28
N GLU A 91 -7.19 2.45 4.47
CA GLU A 91 -7.17 3.21 5.72
C GLU A 91 -8.57 3.76 6.08
N TRP A 92 -9.32 4.21 5.08
CA TRP A 92 -10.70 4.64 5.27
C TRP A 92 -11.58 3.49 5.79
N PHE A 93 -11.48 2.29 5.21
CA PHE A 93 -12.19 1.10 5.70
C PHE A 93 -11.74 0.67 7.10
N GLU A 94 -10.47 0.72 7.42
CA GLU A 94 -9.94 0.43 8.76
C GLU A 94 -10.52 1.41 9.81
N LYS A 95 -10.74 2.66 9.42
CA LYS A 95 -11.34 3.67 10.30
C LYS A 95 -12.84 3.43 10.52
N ILE A 96 -13.61 3.14 9.47
CA ILE A 96 -15.07 2.95 9.58
C ILE A 96 -15.48 1.56 10.07
N ARG A 97 -14.61 0.55 9.94
CA ARG A 97 -14.85 -0.86 10.34
C ARG A 97 -13.57 -1.47 10.91
N PRO A 98 -13.13 -1.06 12.11
CA PRO A 98 -11.90 -1.58 12.71
C PRO A 98 -12.01 -3.08 13.03
N GLU A 99 -13.20 -3.56 13.35
CA GLU A 99 -13.50 -4.98 13.63
C GLU A 99 -14.67 -5.44 12.74
N PRO A 100 -14.38 -5.82 11.46
CA PRO A 100 -15.42 -6.19 10.52
C PRO A 100 -16.10 -7.52 10.90
N THR A 101 -17.44 -7.56 10.76
CA THR A 101 -18.29 -8.72 10.98
C THR A 101 -18.75 -9.33 9.66
N LEU A 102 -19.42 -10.51 9.72
CA LEU A 102 -20.07 -11.10 8.54
C LEU A 102 -21.12 -10.16 7.94
N ASP A 103 -21.91 -9.47 8.78
CA ASP A 103 -22.91 -8.53 8.29
C ASP A 103 -22.26 -7.34 7.57
N ASN A 104 -21.11 -6.86 8.07
CA ASN A 104 -20.34 -5.82 7.38
C ASN A 104 -19.80 -6.31 6.02
N PHE A 105 -19.36 -7.56 5.95
CA PHE A 105 -18.93 -8.16 4.68
C PHE A 105 -20.10 -8.26 3.69
N ILE A 106 -21.25 -8.78 4.10
CA ILE A 106 -22.45 -8.91 3.26
C ILE A 106 -22.88 -7.53 2.74
N ALA A 107 -22.96 -6.54 3.63
CA ALA A 107 -23.33 -5.17 3.25
C ALA A 107 -22.33 -4.58 2.23
N GLN A 108 -21.02 -4.74 2.47
CA GLN A 108 -20.01 -4.20 1.57
C GLN A 108 -19.96 -4.93 0.22
N TYR A 109 -20.14 -6.25 0.21
CA TYR A 109 -20.20 -7.02 -1.03
C TYR A 109 -21.45 -6.68 -1.86
N SER A 110 -22.58 -6.40 -1.19
CA SER A 110 -23.78 -5.88 -1.86
C SER A 110 -23.54 -4.53 -2.54
N VAL A 111 -22.76 -3.62 -1.89
CA VAL A 111 -22.38 -2.34 -2.49
C VAL A 111 -21.48 -2.56 -3.71
N LEU A 112 -20.51 -3.49 -3.65
CA LEU A 112 -19.68 -3.80 -4.82
C LEU A 112 -20.52 -4.23 -6.04
N LEU A 113 -21.53 -5.10 -5.84
CA LEU A 113 -22.41 -5.53 -6.93
C LEU A 113 -23.31 -4.38 -7.44
N GLU A 114 -23.71 -3.46 -6.55
CA GLU A 114 -24.45 -2.24 -6.93
C GLU A 114 -23.59 -1.36 -7.85
N GLU A 115 -22.31 -1.07 -7.49
CA GLU A 115 -21.39 -0.29 -8.31
C GLU A 115 -21.12 -0.94 -9.67
N VAL A 116 -21.01 -2.28 -9.72
CA VAL A 116 -20.89 -3.02 -11.00
C VAL A 116 -22.18 -2.87 -11.81
N SER A 117 -23.36 -2.90 -11.18
CA SER A 117 -24.65 -2.70 -11.87
C SER A 117 -24.74 -1.29 -12.45
N GLU A 118 -24.32 -0.27 -11.71
CA GLU A 118 -24.27 1.13 -12.17
C GLU A 118 -23.32 1.30 -13.36
N SER A 119 -22.19 0.58 -13.35
CA SER A 119 -21.26 0.61 -14.49
C SER A 119 -21.88 0.01 -15.77
N LEU A 120 -22.66 -1.06 -15.64
CA LEU A 120 -23.41 -1.65 -16.77
C LEU A 120 -24.51 -0.71 -17.25
N GLU A 121 -25.25 -0.08 -16.33
CA GLU A 121 -26.29 0.90 -16.66
C GLU A 121 -25.70 2.08 -17.45
N ALA A 122 -24.53 2.60 -17.01
CA ALA A 122 -23.84 3.68 -17.69
C ALA A 122 -23.43 3.33 -19.13
N LEU A 123 -23.20 2.05 -19.41
CA LEU A 123 -22.92 1.53 -20.75
C LEU A 123 -24.17 1.14 -21.54
N GLY A 124 -25.37 1.25 -20.95
CA GLY A 124 -26.63 0.80 -21.55
C GLY A 124 -26.75 -0.73 -21.67
N LEU A 125 -26.04 -1.49 -20.83
CA LEU A 125 -26.06 -2.96 -20.80
C LEU A 125 -27.05 -3.51 -19.78
N PRO A 126 -27.53 -4.78 -19.90
CA PRO A 126 -28.40 -5.41 -18.91
C PRO A 126 -27.73 -5.54 -17.53
N TYR A 127 -28.42 -5.17 -16.46
CA TYR A 127 -27.88 -5.18 -15.08
C TYR A 127 -28.85 -5.73 -14.01
N MET A 128 -30.09 -6.06 -14.40
CA MET A 128 -31.18 -6.42 -13.46
C MET A 128 -30.87 -7.67 -12.63
N GLU A 129 -30.20 -8.68 -13.16
CA GLU A 129 -29.84 -9.90 -12.43
C GLU A 129 -28.86 -9.62 -11.26
N LEU A 130 -27.94 -8.67 -11.46
CA LEU A 130 -27.04 -8.24 -10.39
C LEU A 130 -27.78 -7.49 -9.28
N LEU A 131 -28.78 -6.67 -9.62
CA LEU A 131 -29.62 -5.98 -8.64
C LEU A 131 -30.46 -6.97 -7.83
N GLU A 132 -30.96 -8.04 -8.42
CA GLU A 132 -31.69 -9.10 -7.70
C GLU A 132 -30.76 -9.80 -6.70
N THR A 133 -29.55 -10.19 -7.12
CA THR A 133 -28.56 -10.79 -6.22
C THR A 133 -28.18 -9.84 -5.09
N THR A 134 -27.99 -8.55 -5.38
CA THR A 134 -27.73 -7.52 -4.38
C THR A 134 -28.83 -7.42 -3.34
N LYS A 135 -30.09 -7.47 -3.78
CA LYS A 135 -31.26 -7.45 -2.90
C LYS A 135 -31.31 -8.67 -2.01
N ASP A 136 -31.14 -9.87 -2.57
CA ASP A 136 -31.13 -11.13 -1.83
C ASP A 136 -30.06 -11.17 -0.73
N LEU A 137 -28.87 -10.64 -1.01
CA LEU A 137 -27.81 -10.49 -0.02
C LEU A 137 -28.23 -9.57 1.13
N ARG A 138 -28.83 -8.41 0.83
CA ARG A 138 -29.30 -7.43 1.83
C ARG A 138 -30.45 -7.96 2.68
N GLU A 139 -31.31 -8.80 2.11
CA GLU A 139 -32.42 -9.48 2.81
C GLU A 139 -31.96 -10.65 3.67
N GLY A 140 -30.66 -11.02 3.60
CA GLY A 140 -30.09 -12.09 4.40
C GLY A 140 -30.28 -13.50 3.85
N ASN A 141 -30.75 -13.64 2.61
CA ASN A 141 -31.06 -14.94 2.00
C ASN A 141 -29.84 -15.86 1.88
N TYR A 142 -28.62 -15.31 1.89
CA TYR A 142 -27.36 -16.05 1.81
C TYR A 142 -26.53 -16.05 3.10
N THR A 143 -27.03 -15.45 4.20
CA THR A 143 -26.22 -15.25 5.43
C THR A 143 -25.69 -16.56 5.98
N GLN A 144 -26.55 -17.59 6.15
CA GLN A 144 -26.12 -18.91 6.68
C GLN A 144 -25.12 -19.58 5.74
N PHE A 145 -25.38 -19.57 4.44
CA PHE A 145 -24.48 -20.16 3.45
C PHE A 145 -23.09 -19.51 3.46
N LEU A 146 -23.04 -18.18 3.56
CA LEU A 146 -21.78 -17.42 3.61
C LEU A 146 -21.04 -17.67 4.93
N GLN A 147 -21.75 -17.77 6.04
CA GLN A 147 -21.19 -18.15 7.33
C GLN A 147 -20.52 -19.52 7.27
N ASP A 148 -21.21 -20.53 6.74
CA ASP A 148 -20.69 -21.87 6.60
C ASP A 148 -19.51 -21.94 5.60
N THR A 149 -19.56 -21.12 4.54
CA THR A 149 -18.57 -21.13 3.47
C THR A 149 -17.28 -20.41 3.86
N PHE A 150 -17.34 -19.24 4.53
CA PHE A 150 -16.18 -18.38 4.74
C PHE A 150 -15.61 -18.41 6.17
N TYR A 151 -16.42 -18.75 7.16
CA TYR A 151 -16.00 -18.73 8.57
C TYR A 151 -15.71 -20.11 9.15
N ASN A 152 -15.93 -21.19 8.40
CA ASN A 152 -15.50 -22.52 8.81
C ASN A 152 -14.00 -22.73 8.57
N VAL A 153 -13.30 -23.45 9.46
CA VAL A 153 -11.85 -23.70 9.39
C VAL A 153 -11.42 -24.36 8.07
N GLU A 154 -12.28 -25.17 7.48
CA GLU A 154 -12.05 -25.86 6.21
C GLU A 154 -12.14 -24.96 4.96
N SER A 155 -12.61 -23.73 5.10
CA SER A 155 -12.87 -22.80 3.98
C SER A 155 -11.68 -21.94 3.56
N LYS A 156 -10.46 -22.23 4.02
CA LYS A 156 -9.26 -21.44 3.66
C LYS A 156 -9.09 -21.33 2.14
N HIS A 157 -9.33 -22.41 1.40
CA HIS A 157 -9.21 -22.42 -0.06
C HIS A 157 -10.18 -21.44 -0.71
N LYS A 158 -11.46 -21.45 -0.33
CA LYS A 158 -12.46 -20.53 -0.86
C LYS A 158 -12.16 -19.05 -0.54
N ARG A 159 -11.56 -18.78 0.62
CA ARG A 159 -11.11 -17.41 0.94
C ARG A 159 -9.95 -16.95 0.07
N ILE A 160 -9.06 -17.87 -0.32
CA ILE A 160 -7.96 -17.59 -1.26
C ILE A 160 -8.55 -17.31 -2.64
N GLU A 161 -9.44 -18.17 -3.14
CA GLU A 161 -10.12 -17.98 -4.44
C GLU A 161 -10.90 -16.66 -4.48
N PHE A 162 -11.61 -16.32 -3.41
CA PHE A 162 -12.32 -15.05 -3.30
C PHE A 162 -11.36 -13.85 -3.32
N LEU A 163 -10.24 -13.90 -2.58
CA LEU A 163 -9.26 -12.83 -2.57
C LEU A 163 -8.61 -12.65 -3.95
N ASP A 164 -8.30 -13.74 -4.63
CA ASP A 164 -7.77 -13.75 -6.00
C ASP A 164 -8.75 -13.05 -6.96
N ALA A 165 -10.02 -13.45 -6.93
CA ALA A 165 -11.07 -12.80 -7.72
C ALA A 165 -11.21 -11.29 -7.40
N MET A 166 -11.08 -10.88 -6.13
CA MET A 166 -11.11 -9.45 -5.77
C MET A 166 -9.91 -8.69 -6.30
N CYS A 167 -8.73 -9.32 -6.33
CA CYS A 167 -7.55 -8.73 -6.98
C CYS A 167 -7.78 -8.55 -8.48
N ASP A 168 -8.38 -9.54 -9.14
CA ASP A 168 -8.71 -9.49 -10.57
C ASP A 168 -9.75 -8.40 -10.88
N VAL A 169 -10.73 -8.20 -10.01
CA VAL A 169 -11.68 -7.07 -10.12
C VAL A 169 -10.93 -5.73 -10.13
N VAL A 170 -9.98 -5.54 -9.23
CA VAL A 170 -9.17 -4.30 -9.20
C VAL A 170 -8.34 -4.15 -10.48
N VAL A 171 -7.66 -5.21 -10.91
CA VAL A 171 -6.82 -5.21 -12.13
C VAL A 171 -7.67 -4.91 -13.37
N THR A 172 -8.80 -5.56 -13.51
CA THR A 172 -9.68 -5.40 -14.69
C THR A 172 -10.41 -4.06 -14.69
N ALA A 173 -10.77 -3.51 -13.52
CA ALA A 173 -11.32 -2.16 -13.39
C ALA A 173 -10.31 -1.11 -13.89
N VAL A 174 -9.04 -1.21 -13.46
CA VAL A 174 -7.96 -0.34 -13.96
C VAL A 174 -7.78 -0.51 -15.47
N GLY A 175 -7.78 -1.74 -15.97
CA GLY A 175 -7.67 -2.03 -17.40
C GLY A 175 -8.82 -1.42 -18.21
N SER A 176 -10.06 -1.52 -17.74
CA SER A 176 -11.24 -0.97 -18.41
C SER A 176 -11.18 0.56 -18.55
N ALA A 177 -10.82 1.26 -17.49
CA ALA A 177 -10.63 2.71 -17.53
C ALA A 177 -9.47 3.11 -18.46
N HIS A 178 -8.35 2.36 -18.44
CA HIS A 178 -7.22 2.60 -19.32
C HIS A 178 -7.60 2.48 -20.82
N MET A 179 -8.44 1.49 -21.19
CA MET A 179 -8.89 1.32 -22.58
C MET A 179 -9.77 2.51 -23.06
N LEU A 180 -10.33 3.28 -22.14
CA LEU A 180 -11.05 4.52 -22.44
C LEU A 180 -10.19 5.78 -22.30
N ASN A 181 -8.87 5.66 -22.12
CA ASN A 181 -7.90 6.74 -21.85
C ASN A 181 -8.22 7.57 -20.59
N GLN A 182 -8.84 6.96 -19.57
CA GLN A 182 -9.18 7.60 -18.30
C GLN A 182 -8.06 7.42 -17.27
N ASP A 183 -7.77 8.46 -16.49
CA ASP A 183 -6.77 8.42 -15.40
C ASP A 183 -7.41 7.93 -14.09
N ILE A 184 -7.70 6.62 -14.02
CA ILE A 184 -8.32 6.00 -12.83
C ILE A 184 -7.47 6.15 -11.56
N VAL A 185 -6.15 6.29 -11.68
CA VAL A 185 -5.26 6.40 -10.50
C VAL A 185 -5.52 7.73 -9.78
N LYS A 186 -5.53 8.84 -10.52
CA LYS A 186 -5.86 10.15 -9.94
C LYS A 186 -7.34 10.29 -9.61
N ALA A 187 -8.22 9.68 -10.42
CA ALA A 187 -9.64 9.63 -10.13
C ALA A 187 -9.92 8.94 -8.79
N LEU A 188 -9.22 7.84 -8.48
CA LEU A 188 -9.34 7.15 -7.20
C LEU A 188 -8.88 8.01 -6.01
N ASP A 189 -7.84 8.80 -6.18
CA ASP A 189 -7.41 9.75 -5.15
C ASP A 189 -8.48 10.81 -4.88
N GLU A 190 -9.13 11.35 -5.91
CA GLU A 190 -10.25 12.28 -5.77
C GLU A 190 -11.47 11.62 -5.09
N VAL A 191 -11.80 10.38 -5.45
CA VAL A 191 -12.87 9.61 -4.78
C VAL A 191 -12.53 9.35 -3.31
N ASN A 192 -11.27 9.05 -2.99
CA ASN A 192 -10.81 8.91 -1.61
C ASN A 192 -11.01 10.20 -0.81
N GLU A 193 -10.63 11.34 -1.35
CA GLU A 193 -10.84 12.63 -0.70
C GLU A 193 -12.35 12.92 -0.48
N SER A 194 -13.19 12.60 -1.45
CA SER A 194 -14.65 12.65 -1.29
C SER A 194 -15.14 11.72 -0.17
N ASN A 195 -14.64 10.49 -0.10
CA ASN A 195 -15.02 9.54 0.95
C ASN A 195 -14.57 10.01 2.34
N TRP A 196 -13.36 10.56 2.48
CA TRP A 196 -12.88 11.12 3.73
C TRP A 196 -13.68 12.36 4.18
N SER A 197 -14.25 13.12 3.25
CA SER A 197 -15.12 14.26 3.56
C SER A 197 -16.51 13.86 4.13
N LYS A 198 -16.85 12.57 4.16
CA LYS A 198 -18.08 12.05 4.78
C LYS A 198 -18.08 12.07 6.31
N PHE A 199 -16.90 12.22 6.92
CA PHE A 199 -16.78 12.22 8.38
C PHE A 199 -17.34 13.51 9.00
N ASP A 200 -17.67 13.44 10.29
CA ASP A 200 -18.13 14.61 11.05
C ASP A 200 -16.95 15.56 11.38
N GLU A 201 -17.25 16.64 12.12
CA GLU A 201 -16.28 17.65 12.53
C GLU A 201 -15.19 17.10 13.47
N ASN A 202 -15.44 15.97 14.17
CA ASN A 202 -14.48 15.29 15.03
C ASN A 202 -13.63 14.26 14.25
N GLY A 203 -13.97 14.04 12.98
CA GLY A 203 -13.35 13.05 12.14
C GLY A 203 -13.89 11.62 12.39
N ASP A 204 -15.13 11.50 12.88
CA ASP A 204 -15.79 10.22 13.12
C ASP A 204 -16.81 9.88 12.03
N PRO A 205 -16.98 8.59 11.66
CA PRO A 205 -17.96 8.17 10.67
C PRO A 205 -19.39 8.24 11.22
N ILE A 206 -20.33 8.75 10.41
CA ILE A 206 -21.76 8.79 10.72
C ILE A 206 -22.44 7.65 9.98
N PHE A 207 -23.27 6.84 10.66
CA PHE A 207 -23.96 5.70 10.06
C PHE A 207 -25.48 5.86 10.14
N ASN A 208 -26.18 5.29 9.16
CA ASN A 208 -27.63 5.05 9.28
C ASN A 208 -27.91 3.73 10.03
N ASP A 209 -29.20 3.43 10.26
CA ASP A 209 -29.65 2.22 10.97
C ASP A 209 -29.25 0.91 10.27
N PHE A 210 -28.90 0.95 8.99
CA PHE A 210 -28.44 -0.19 8.18
C PHE A 210 -26.91 -0.28 8.08
N GLY A 211 -26.18 0.56 8.83
CA GLY A 211 -24.72 0.56 8.83
C GLY A 211 -24.06 1.19 7.59
N LYS A 212 -24.80 1.89 6.73
CA LYS A 212 -24.24 2.68 5.62
C LYS A 212 -23.69 4.00 6.14
N ILE A 213 -22.47 4.37 5.71
CA ILE A 213 -21.90 5.68 6.05
C ILE A 213 -22.71 6.79 5.37
N LEU A 214 -23.06 7.81 6.15
CA LEU A 214 -23.78 8.99 5.69
C LEU A 214 -22.82 10.10 5.27
N LYS A 215 -23.33 11.05 4.49
CA LYS A 215 -22.64 12.28 4.12
C LYS A 215 -22.62 13.22 5.33
N GLY A 216 -21.44 13.51 5.86
CA GLY A 216 -21.26 14.46 6.96
C GLY A 216 -21.37 15.92 6.50
N PRO A 217 -21.24 16.88 7.44
CA PRO A 217 -21.43 18.32 7.15
C PRO A 217 -20.44 18.88 6.15
N ASN A 218 -19.25 18.30 6.04
CA ASN A 218 -18.18 18.73 5.15
C ASN A 218 -18.09 17.90 3.86
N TYR A 219 -19.13 17.08 3.58
CA TYR A 219 -19.12 16.23 2.40
C TYR A 219 -19.01 17.04 1.10
N ARG A 220 -18.10 16.62 0.24
CA ARG A 220 -17.99 17.08 -1.14
C ARG A 220 -18.08 15.92 -2.13
N GLU A 221 -18.75 16.13 -3.24
CA GLU A 221 -18.79 15.15 -4.32
C GLU A 221 -17.41 15.11 -5.04
N PRO A 222 -17.00 13.93 -5.55
CA PRO A 222 -15.77 13.85 -6.35
C PRO A 222 -15.97 14.56 -7.69
N ASN A 223 -14.97 15.34 -8.13
CA ASN A 223 -14.97 15.94 -9.45
C ASN A 223 -14.08 15.12 -10.39
N LEU A 224 -14.69 14.32 -11.25
CA LEU A 224 -13.99 13.40 -12.14
C LEU A 224 -13.79 13.93 -13.57
N GLU A 225 -14.28 15.15 -13.90
CA GLU A 225 -14.24 15.70 -15.26
C GLU A 225 -12.82 15.78 -15.85
N SER A 226 -11.81 16.05 -15.02
CA SER A 226 -10.43 16.18 -15.46
C SER A 226 -9.70 14.85 -15.74
N PHE A 227 -10.33 13.72 -15.45
CA PHE A 227 -9.72 12.38 -15.56
C PHE A 227 -10.28 11.53 -16.72
N VAL A 228 -11.21 12.11 -17.51
CA VAL A 228 -11.86 11.45 -18.65
C VAL A 228 -11.41 12.03 -19.98
#